data_44b4411cf35a258fec85dfb093c1bf4b
#
_entry.id   44b4411cf35a258fec85dfb093c1bf4b
#
_cell.length_a   1.000
_cell.length_b   1.000
_cell.length_c   1.000
_cell.angle_alpha   90.00
_cell.angle_beta   90.00
_cell.angle_gamma   90.00
#
_symmetry.space_group_name_H-M   'P 1'
#
loop_
_entity.id
_entity.type
_entity.pdbx_description
1 polymer ?
#
loop_
_entity_poly.entity_id
_entity_poly.type
_entity_poly.pdbx_seq_one_letter_code
_entity_poly.pdbx_strand_id
1 'polypeptide(L)'
;QFDKYNKVAFYLDLNKLLVPTPQFITDDGDTLGRSTDVDPLTGMIQALTPAAKPFGFSELMDEIVYNTGAEWIYNDLFMVRFGYQYENELKGNRKYFTMGAGIHYNIFALDFAYLIPANSTVRSPLENTLRFTLSFDLGGMARAE
;
A
#
# COMPACT_ATOMS: atom_id res chain seq x y z
N GLN A 1 3.65 -20.75 -11.73
CA GLN A 1 3.12 -20.91 -13.10
C GLN A 1 2.30 -22.18 -13.10
N PHE A 2 0.97 -22.08 -13.24
CA PHE A 2 0.08 -23.26 -13.19
C PHE A 2 0.03 -24.00 -14.52
N ASP A 3 0.18 -23.29 -15.63
CA ASP A 3 0.15 -23.80 -16.97
C ASP A 3 0.91 -22.85 -17.90
N LYS A 4 1.14 -23.25 -19.16
CA LYS A 4 1.82 -22.44 -20.17
C LYS A 4 1.13 -21.08 -20.41
N TYR A 5 -0.18 -21.04 -20.21
CA TYR A 5 -1.02 -19.86 -20.49
C TYR A 5 -1.48 -19.12 -19.23
N ASN A 6 -1.41 -19.74 -18.05
CA ASN A 6 -1.91 -19.19 -16.81
C ASN A 6 -0.76 -18.87 -15.85
N LYS A 7 -0.64 -17.63 -15.46
CA LYS A 7 0.32 -17.15 -14.47
C LYS A 7 -0.45 -16.53 -13.31
N VAL A 8 -0.05 -16.84 -12.10
CA VAL A 8 -0.56 -16.19 -10.87
C VAL A 8 0.62 -15.62 -10.12
N ALA A 9 0.50 -14.40 -9.68
CA ALA A 9 1.46 -13.73 -8.83
C ALA A 9 0.77 -13.23 -7.56
N PHE A 10 1.49 -13.28 -6.44
CA PHE A 10 1.06 -12.72 -5.17
C PHE A 10 2.06 -11.66 -4.74
N TYR A 11 1.55 -10.58 -4.21
CA TYR A 11 2.33 -9.43 -3.77
C TYR A 11 2.06 -9.18 -2.29
N LEU A 12 3.11 -8.90 -1.56
CA LEU A 12 3.05 -8.42 -0.18
C LEU A 12 4.02 -7.24 -0.08
N ASP A 13 3.51 -6.12 0.34
CA ASP A 13 4.28 -4.91 0.55
C ASP A 13 3.98 -4.35 1.95
N LEU A 14 5.02 -4.00 2.68
CA LEU A 14 4.96 -3.51 4.04
C LEU A 14 5.58 -2.12 4.06
N ASN A 15 4.74 -1.12 4.27
CA ASN A 15 5.16 0.28 4.32
C ASN A 15 5.13 0.78 5.75
N LYS A 16 6.25 1.26 6.27
CA LYS A 16 6.32 1.91 7.57
C LYS A 16 6.65 3.38 7.39
N LEU A 17 5.82 4.25 7.96
CA LEU A 17 6.15 5.67 8.09
C LEU A 17 7.20 5.86 9.17
N LEU A 18 8.33 6.46 8.81
CA LEU A 18 9.42 6.77 9.72
C LEU A 18 9.17 8.14 10.40
N VAL A 19 8.05 8.24 11.09
CA VAL A 19 7.67 9.42 11.87
C VAL A 19 7.66 9.05 13.34
N PRO A 20 8.32 9.82 14.23
CA PRO A 20 8.27 9.56 15.66
C PRO A 20 6.83 9.63 16.18
N THR A 21 6.47 8.71 17.05
CA THR A 21 5.19 8.75 17.74
C THR A 21 5.11 10.02 18.58
N PRO A 22 4.04 10.84 18.45
CA PRO A 22 3.90 12.06 19.23
C PRO A 22 3.83 11.76 20.73
N GLN A 23 4.23 12.74 21.53
CA GLN A 23 4.12 12.66 22.98
C GLN A 23 2.65 12.78 23.41
N PHE A 24 2.27 12.00 24.40
CA PHE A 24 0.98 12.10 25.07
C PHE A 24 1.21 12.52 26.52
N ILE A 25 0.38 13.41 27.00
CA ILE A 25 0.32 13.75 28.41
C ILE A 25 -0.77 12.88 29.02
N THR A 26 -0.40 12.08 30.01
CA THR A 26 -1.33 11.25 30.77
C THR A 26 -2.13 12.11 31.74
N ASP A 27 -3.29 11.64 32.20
CA ASP A 27 -4.14 12.32 33.18
C ASP A 27 -3.38 12.59 34.49
N ASP A 28 -2.34 11.80 34.79
CA ASP A 28 -1.43 11.99 35.93
C ASP A 28 -0.33 13.05 35.69
N GLY A 29 -0.31 13.66 34.50
CA GLY A 29 0.67 14.69 34.11
C GLY A 29 2.00 14.16 33.60
N ASP A 30 2.17 12.85 33.48
CA ASP A 30 3.38 12.25 32.93
C ASP A 30 3.38 12.34 31.39
N THR A 31 4.54 12.67 30.83
CA THR A 31 4.74 12.73 29.38
C THR A 31 5.22 11.38 28.88
N LEU A 32 4.39 10.66 28.14
CA LEU A 32 4.72 9.40 27.50
C LEU A 32 5.02 9.61 26.01
N GLY A 33 5.94 8.83 25.47
CA GLY A 33 6.35 8.93 24.08
C GLY A 33 7.74 9.54 23.91
N ARG A 34 8.13 9.76 22.65
CA ARG A 34 9.44 10.35 22.32
C ARG A 34 9.30 11.82 21.97
N SER A 35 10.33 12.59 22.27
CA SER A 35 10.38 13.99 21.85
C SER A 35 10.29 14.08 20.33
N THR A 36 9.44 14.94 19.85
CA THR A 36 9.33 15.30 18.41
C THR A 36 10.30 16.41 18.05
N ASP A 37 10.95 17.04 19.03
CA ASP A 37 11.96 18.07 18.83
C ASP A 37 13.35 17.43 18.70
N VAL A 38 13.51 16.65 17.65
CA VAL A 38 14.76 15.97 17.26
C VAL A 38 15.03 16.21 15.79
N ASP A 39 16.32 16.16 15.42
CA ASP A 39 16.65 16.30 14.00
C ASP A 39 16.10 15.11 13.18
N PRO A 40 15.85 15.31 11.87
CA PRO A 40 15.18 14.32 11.02
C PRO A 40 15.84 12.94 11.01
N LEU A 41 17.16 12.87 11.00
CA LEU A 41 17.90 11.59 11.01
C LEU A 41 17.71 10.83 12.31
N THR A 42 17.79 11.52 13.43
CA THR A 42 17.53 10.93 14.75
C THR A 42 16.08 10.45 14.86
N GLY A 43 15.14 11.24 14.37
CA GLY A 43 13.72 10.85 14.31
C GLY A 43 13.47 9.60 13.50
N MET A 44 14.09 9.47 12.34
CA MET A 44 14.00 8.26 11.51
C MET A 44 14.56 7.02 12.20
N ILE A 45 15.73 7.12 12.85
CA ILE A 45 16.34 6.01 13.60
C ILE A 45 15.47 5.62 14.79
N GLN A 46 14.94 6.60 15.49
CA GLN A 46 14.02 6.37 16.61
C GLN A 46 12.73 5.65 16.18
N ALA A 47 12.19 5.96 14.99
CA ALA A 47 11.00 5.31 14.46
C ALA A 47 11.22 3.82 14.12
N LEU A 48 12.47 3.39 13.88
CA LEU A 48 12.80 1.98 13.64
C LEU A 48 12.91 1.16 14.92
N THR A 49 13.02 1.78 16.08
CA THR A 49 13.17 1.08 17.35
C THR A 49 11.90 1.16 18.18
N PRO A 50 11.54 0.09 18.95
CA PRO A 50 10.37 0.15 19.83
C PRO A 50 10.48 1.34 20.78
N ALA A 51 9.38 2.06 20.97
CA ALA A 51 9.29 3.07 21.99
C ALA A 51 9.44 2.42 23.39
N ALA A 52 9.88 3.21 24.38
CA ALA A 52 9.87 2.74 25.75
C ALA A 52 8.41 2.48 26.19
N LYS A 53 8.24 1.52 27.12
CA LYS A 53 6.89 1.20 27.65
C LYS A 53 6.09 2.49 27.94
N PRO A 54 4.75 2.47 27.68
CA PRO A 54 3.90 1.29 27.48
C PRO A 54 3.79 0.79 26.03
N PHE A 55 4.37 1.46 25.04
CA PHE A 55 4.07 1.26 23.62
C PHE A 55 4.74 0.02 22.99
N GLY A 56 5.97 -0.26 23.27
CA GLY A 56 6.64 -1.50 22.89
C GLY A 56 6.56 -1.91 21.42
N PHE A 57 6.65 -3.24 21.18
CA PHE A 57 6.67 -3.83 19.84
C PHE A 57 5.30 -3.75 19.12
N SER A 58 4.19 -3.73 19.86
CA SER A 58 2.85 -3.64 19.27
C SER A 58 2.66 -2.34 18.50
N GLU A 59 3.17 -1.23 19.01
CA GLU A 59 3.09 0.05 18.33
C GLU A 59 3.87 0.08 17.01
N LEU A 60 5.02 -0.59 16.95
CA LEU A 60 5.75 -0.74 15.69
C LEU A 60 4.92 -1.45 14.63
N MET A 61 4.14 -2.46 15.03
CA MET A 61 3.23 -3.18 14.12
C MET A 61 2.05 -2.32 13.70
N ASP A 62 1.55 -1.47 14.59
CA ASP A 62 0.44 -0.55 14.31
C ASP A 62 0.83 0.57 13.32
N GLU A 63 2.12 0.86 13.19
CA GLU A 63 2.66 1.82 12.23
C GLU A 63 2.91 1.24 10.84
N ILE A 64 2.74 -0.06 10.65
CA ILE A 64 2.94 -0.72 9.37
C ILE A 64 1.63 -0.72 8.58
N VAL A 65 1.70 -0.21 7.35
CA VAL A 65 0.65 -0.35 6.35
C VAL A 65 0.91 -1.63 5.58
N TYR A 66 -0.06 -2.53 5.61
CA TYR A 66 -0.01 -3.81 4.92
C TYR A 66 -0.72 -3.69 3.57
N ASN A 67 -0.02 -4.00 2.50
CA ASN A 67 -0.59 -4.11 1.17
C ASN A 67 -0.41 -5.55 0.67
N THR A 68 -1.49 -6.18 0.32
CA THR A 68 -1.46 -7.52 -0.26
C THR A 68 -2.22 -7.53 -1.56
N GLY A 69 -1.77 -8.33 -2.51
CA GLY A 69 -2.40 -8.41 -3.82
C GLY A 69 -2.20 -9.75 -4.49
N ALA A 70 -3.09 -10.04 -5.41
CA ALA A 70 -3.01 -11.18 -6.30
C ALA A 70 -3.29 -10.73 -7.74
N GLU A 71 -2.55 -11.28 -8.67
CA GLU A 71 -2.72 -11.05 -10.10
C GLU A 71 -2.82 -12.39 -10.81
N TRP A 72 -3.82 -12.50 -11.67
CA TRP A 72 -3.95 -13.60 -12.61
C TRP A 72 -3.78 -13.10 -14.02
N ILE A 73 -2.90 -13.72 -14.76
CA ILE A 73 -2.56 -13.37 -16.15
C ILE A 73 -2.89 -14.56 -17.03
N TYR A 74 -3.66 -14.33 -18.06
CA TYR A 74 -4.02 -15.33 -19.07
C TYR A 74 -3.39 -14.97 -20.41
N ASN A 75 -2.52 -15.87 -20.89
CA ASN A 75 -1.86 -15.78 -22.21
C ASN A 75 -1.10 -14.46 -22.45
N ASP A 76 -0.64 -13.81 -21.40
CA ASP A 76 -0.04 -12.47 -21.43
C ASP A 76 -0.93 -11.38 -22.06
N LEU A 77 -2.20 -11.71 -22.30
CA LEU A 77 -3.18 -10.85 -22.94
C LEU A 77 -4.18 -10.26 -21.94
N PHE A 78 -4.73 -11.07 -21.05
CA PHE A 78 -5.70 -10.64 -20.04
C PHE A 78 -5.09 -10.70 -18.66
N MET A 79 -5.35 -9.66 -17.87
CA MET A 79 -4.89 -9.57 -16.49
C MET A 79 -6.05 -9.19 -15.59
N VAL A 80 -6.17 -9.86 -14.45
CA VAL A 80 -7.10 -9.50 -13.38
C VAL A 80 -6.31 -9.36 -12.10
N ARG A 81 -6.55 -8.27 -11.39
CA ARG A 81 -5.82 -7.91 -10.18
C ARG A 81 -6.77 -7.65 -9.05
N PHE A 82 -6.41 -8.14 -7.87
CA PHE A 82 -7.10 -7.84 -6.61
C PHE A 82 -6.08 -7.40 -5.60
N GLY A 83 -6.41 -6.39 -4.82
CA GLY A 83 -5.55 -5.91 -3.77
C GLY A 83 -6.35 -5.52 -2.53
N TYR A 84 -5.68 -5.56 -1.40
CA TYR A 84 -6.19 -5.10 -0.13
C TYR A 84 -5.11 -4.31 0.60
N GLN A 85 -5.47 -3.11 1.02
CA GLN A 85 -4.64 -2.25 1.86
C GLN A 85 -5.27 -2.13 3.24
N TYR A 86 -4.43 -2.31 4.26
CA TYR A 86 -4.82 -2.15 5.65
C TYR A 86 -3.88 -1.19 6.36
N GLU A 87 -4.44 -0.17 6.97
CA GLU A 87 -3.78 0.76 7.88
C GLU A 87 -4.50 0.75 9.22
N ASN A 88 -3.73 0.78 10.30
CA ASN A 88 -4.27 0.75 11.66
C ASN A 88 -5.20 1.93 11.93
N GLU A 89 -6.23 1.71 12.75
CA GLU A 89 -7.25 2.70 13.10
C GLU A 89 -6.68 3.94 13.82
N LEU A 90 -5.62 3.74 14.60
CA LEU A 90 -4.94 4.82 15.33
C LEU A 90 -4.01 5.67 14.44
N LYS A 91 -3.66 5.18 13.25
CA LYS A 91 -2.67 5.83 12.37
C LYS A 91 -3.26 6.40 11.07
N GLY A 92 -4.55 6.24 10.83
CA GLY A 92 -5.23 6.79 9.65
C GLY A 92 -6.47 6.02 9.23
N ASN A 93 -6.63 4.79 9.69
CA ASN A 93 -7.81 3.94 9.48
C ASN A 93 -8.21 3.79 8.00
N ARG A 94 -7.23 3.74 7.11
CA ARG A 94 -7.47 3.58 5.68
C ARG A 94 -7.45 2.12 5.31
N LYS A 95 -8.58 1.61 4.88
CA LYS A 95 -8.77 0.23 4.44
C LYS A 95 -9.42 0.25 3.07
N TYR A 96 -8.74 -0.31 2.07
CA TYR A 96 -9.21 -0.31 0.69
C TYR A 96 -9.14 -1.69 0.08
N PHE A 97 -10.18 -2.04 -0.67
CA PHE A 97 -10.11 -3.08 -1.69
C PHE A 97 -9.82 -2.43 -3.04
N THR A 98 -8.96 -3.03 -3.82
CA THR A 98 -8.71 -2.62 -5.19
C THR A 98 -9.00 -3.77 -6.12
N MET A 99 -9.66 -3.46 -7.22
CA MET A 99 -9.91 -4.42 -8.30
C MET A 99 -9.38 -3.82 -9.58
N GLY A 100 -8.72 -4.62 -10.41
CA GLY A 100 -8.21 -4.18 -11.68
C GLY A 100 -8.37 -5.24 -12.76
N ALA A 101 -8.51 -4.79 -13.99
CA ALA A 101 -8.49 -5.63 -15.17
C ALA A 101 -7.64 -4.95 -16.26
N GLY A 102 -6.86 -5.72 -16.98
CA GLY A 102 -6.02 -5.24 -18.05
C GLY A 102 -6.12 -6.11 -19.29
N ILE A 103 -5.96 -5.48 -20.44
CA ILE A 103 -5.83 -6.13 -21.74
C ILE A 103 -4.55 -5.61 -22.38
N HIS A 104 -3.61 -6.50 -22.66
CA HIS A 104 -2.37 -6.18 -23.34
C HIS A 104 -2.35 -6.87 -24.69
N TYR A 105 -2.35 -6.11 -25.76
CA TYR A 105 -2.36 -6.64 -27.10
C TYR A 105 -1.34 -5.93 -27.99
N ASN A 106 -0.32 -6.66 -28.40
CA ASN A 106 0.77 -6.15 -29.23
C ASN A 106 1.44 -4.92 -28.59
N ILE A 107 1.22 -3.74 -29.15
CA ILE A 107 1.76 -2.46 -28.68
C ILE A 107 0.81 -1.71 -27.73
N PHE A 108 -0.39 -2.19 -27.56
CA PHE A 108 -1.42 -1.53 -26.74
C PHE A 108 -1.60 -2.23 -25.40
N ALA A 109 -1.71 -1.45 -24.35
CA ALA A 109 -2.18 -1.92 -23.05
C ALA A 109 -3.28 -1.00 -22.52
N LEU A 110 -4.40 -1.57 -22.15
CA LEU A 110 -5.52 -0.86 -21.52
C LEU A 110 -5.77 -1.48 -20.15
N ASP A 111 -5.60 -0.68 -19.12
CA ASP A 111 -5.81 -1.09 -17.73
C ASP A 111 -6.94 -0.29 -17.10
N PHE A 112 -7.77 -0.99 -16.34
CA PHE A 112 -8.81 -0.43 -15.47
C PHE A 112 -8.46 -0.75 -14.03
N ALA A 113 -8.65 0.20 -13.14
CA ALA A 113 -8.55 -0.03 -11.71
C ALA A 113 -9.67 0.71 -10.99
N TYR A 114 -10.29 0.03 -10.03
CA TYR A 114 -11.33 0.56 -9.18
C TYR A 114 -10.98 0.36 -7.72
N LEU A 115 -11.16 1.41 -6.93
CA LEU A 115 -10.84 1.42 -5.52
C LEU A 115 -12.14 1.52 -4.71
N ILE A 116 -12.33 0.58 -3.80
CA ILE A 116 -13.49 0.45 -2.92
C ILE A 116 -13.04 0.64 -1.48
N PRO A 117 -13.53 1.65 -0.76
CA PRO A 117 -13.22 1.78 0.66
C PRO A 117 -13.86 0.62 1.44
N ALA A 118 -13.06 -0.02 2.29
CA ALA A 118 -13.54 -1.08 3.17
C ALA A 118 -14.16 -0.53 4.46
N ASN A 119 -13.92 0.75 4.77
CA ASN A 119 -14.41 1.41 5.96
C ASN A 119 -15.16 2.69 5.60
N SER A 120 -16.43 2.77 6.02
CA SER A 120 -17.31 3.92 5.74
C SER A 120 -17.15 5.06 6.74
N THR A 121 -16.37 4.86 7.80
CA THR A 121 -16.26 5.83 8.91
C THR A 121 -15.39 7.04 8.56
N VAL A 122 -14.39 6.83 7.71
CA VAL A 122 -13.49 7.90 7.26
C VAL A 122 -13.70 8.11 5.76
N ARG A 123 -14.30 9.24 5.39
CA ARG A 123 -14.41 9.62 3.97
C ARG A 123 -13.02 9.91 3.41
N SER A 124 -12.61 9.13 2.45
CA SER A 124 -11.36 9.34 1.72
C SER A 124 -11.65 10.07 0.40
N PRO A 125 -10.82 11.03 0.00
CA PRO A 125 -10.89 11.66 -1.32
C PRO A 125 -10.75 10.65 -2.48
N LEU A 126 -10.18 9.47 -2.21
CA LEU A 126 -9.98 8.39 -3.19
C LEU A 126 -11.15 7.40 -3.26
N GLU A 127 -12.22 7.66 -2.50
CA GLU A 127 -13.41 6.81 -2.46
C GLU A 127 -14.05 6.71 -3.84
N ASN A 128 -14.34 5.46 -4.27
CA ASN A 128 -14.96 5.16 -5.56
C ASN A 128 -14.19 5.72 -6.78
N THR A 129 -12.86 5.75 -6.69
CA THR A 129 -12.03 6.20 -7.81
C THR A 129 -11.91 5.12 -8.86
N LEU A 130 -12.29 5.46 -10.08
CA LEU A 130 -12.06 4.66 -11.28
C LEU A 130 -10.90 5.27 -12.08
N ARG A 131 -9.90 4.44 -12.37
CA ARG A 131 -8.74 4.83 -13.17
C ARG A 131 -8.70 4.03 -14.47
N PHE A 132 -8.44 4.74 -15.55
CA PHE A 132 -8.13 4.17 -16.86
C PHE A 132 -6.71 4.52 -17.23
N THR A 133 -5.96 3.56 -17.73
CA THR A 133 -4.61 3.77 -18.21
C THR A 133 -4.49 3.14 -19.59
N LEU A 134 -4.15 3.95 -20.58
CA LEU A 134 -3.82 3.49 -21.92
C LEU A 134 -2.31 3.68 -22.14
N SER A 135 -1.63 2.60 -22.46
CA SER A 135 -0.17 2.60 -22.69
C SER A 135 0.15 2.09 -24.09
N PHE A 136 1.22 2.63 -24.64
CA PHE A 136 1.74 2.23 -25.95
C PHE A 136 3.21 1.83 -25.79
N ASP A 137 3.54 0.59 -26.16
CA ASP A 137 4.92 0.11 -26.21
C ASP A 137 5.48 0.28 -27.62
N LEU A 138 6.23 1.34 -27.82
CA LEU A 138 6.87 1.64 -29.11
C LEU A 138 8.21 0.89 -29.32
N GLY A 139 8.72 0.25 -28.26
CA GLY A 139 9.99 -0.51 -28.31
C GLY A 139 9.89 -1.79 -29.14
N GLY A 140 8.70 -2.37 -29.29
CA GLY A 140 8.45 -3.52 -30.13
C GLY A 140 8.64 -3.27 -31.63
N MET A 141 8.50 -2.06 -32.11
CA MET A 141 8.68 -1.69 -33.53
C MET A 141 10.16 -1.67 -33.97
N ALA A 142 11.09 -1.47 -33.05
CA ALA A 142 12.52 -1.39 -33.34
C ALA A 142 13.21 -2.75 -33.54
N ARG A 143 12.49 -3.87 -33.37
CA ARG A 143 13.03 -5.25 -33.50
C ARG A 143 12.57 -6.00 -34.72
N ALA A 144 11.90 -5.34 -35.66
CA ALA A 144 11.36 -5.96 -36.89
C ALA A 144 12.21 -5.64 -38.15
N GLU A 145 13.56 -5.45 -37.99
CA GLU A 145 14.53 -5.45 -39.08
C GLU A 145 15.54 -6.57 -38.92
#